data_f354565b68e194126b6d36373eff04b0
#
_entry.id   f354565b68e194126b6d36373eff04b0
#
_cell.length_a   1.000
_cell.length_b   1.000
_cell.length_c   1.000
_cell.angle_alpha   90.00
_cell.angle_beta   90.00
_cell.angle_gamma   90.00
#
_symmetry.space_group_name_H-M   'P 1'
#
loop_
_entity.id
_entity.type
_entity.pdbx_description
1 polymer ?
#
loop_
_entity_poly.entity_id
_entity_poly.type
_entity_poly.pdbx_seq_one_letter_code
_entity_poly.pdbx_strand_id
1 'polypeptide(L)'
;MTRVVIDTSVVVTALRSRSGPGNEVMRRVATGKLRPLATPPLFLEYEDVLKRPEQRLAHGLSIAQIDDFLSELAALIEPVEIHFQWRPQLRDPADEMVLEAAINGWAEAIVTYNVSDFVGIGEWFRIPVLRPADILREEQR
;
A
#
# COMPACT_ATOMS: atom_id res chain seq x y z
N MET A 1 -12.15 12.08 -2.41
CA MET A 1 -11.33 10.87 -2.63
C MET A 1 -10.02 11.02 -1.86
N THR A 2 -9.76 10.12 -0.93
CA THR A 2 -8.58 10.21 -0.07
C THR A 2 -7.38 9.57 -0.77
N ARG A 3 -6.27 10.29 -0.84
CA ARG A 3 -5.03 9.86 -1.49
C ARG A 3 -4.12 9.19 -0.47
N VAL A 4 -3.81 7.91 -0.69
CA VAL A 4 -3.09 7.09 0.30
C VAL A 4 -1.98 6.29 -0.34
N VAL A 5 -0.94 5.96 0.42
CA VAL A 5 0.03 4.95 0.04
C VAL A 5 -0.31 3.67 0.80
N ILE A 6 -0.44 2.57 0.07
CA ILE A 6 -0.81 1.28 0.63
C ILE A 6 0.45 0.42 0.76
N ASP A 7 0.78 0.05 1.99
CA ASP A 7 1.90 -0.84 2.26
C ASP A 7 1.63 -2.23 1.68
N THR A 8 2.69 -2.90 1.25
CA THR A 8 2.63 -4.25 0.70
C THR A 8 1.89 -5.22 1.61
N SER A 9 2.02 -5.06 2.94
CA SER A 9 1.30 -5.91 3.91
C SER A 9 -0.21 -5.91 3.69
N VAL A 10 -0.77 -4.77 3.31
CA VAL A 10 -2.22 -4.64 3.06
C VAL A 10 -2.61 -5.31 1.76
N VAL A 11 -1.83 -5.11 0.71
CA VAL A 11 -2.07 -5.75 -0.60
C VAL A 11 -2.05 -7.27 -0.47
N VAL A 12 -1.03 -7.80 0.21
CA VAL A 12 -0.88 -9.24 0.44
C VAL A 12 -2.06 -9.80 1.23
N THR A 13 -2.42 -9.13 2.34
CA THR A 13 -3.50 -9.60 3.20
C THR A 13 -4.85 -9.52 2.51
N ALA A 14 -5.06 -8.51 1.65
CA ALA A 14 -6.27 -8.38 0.86
C ALA A 14 -6.54 -9.60 -0.01
N LEU A 15 -5.49 -10.19 -0.59
CA LEU A 15 -5.63 -11.37 -1.44
C LEU A 15 -5.74 -12.68 -0.64
N ARG A 16 -5.29 -12.67 0.62
CA ARG A 16 -5.42 -13.85 1.50
C ARG A 16 -6.79 -13.96 2.15
N SER A 17 -7.42 -12.84 2.45
CA SER A 17 -8.67 -12.79 3.21
C SER A 17 -9.68 -11.89 2.52
N ARG A 18 -10.72 -12.49 1.94
CA ARG A 18 -11.76 -11.77 1.21
C ARG A 18 -12.68 -10.96 2.13
N SER A 19 -12.76 -11.32 3.40
CA SER A 19 -13.64 -10.66 4.37
C SER A 19 -12.93 -9.67 5.29
N GLY A 20 -11.60 -9.57 5.19
CA GLY A 20 -10.83 -8.71 6.08
C GLY A 20 -10.81 -7.25 5.69
N PRO A 21 -10.36 -6.38 6.61
CA PRO A 21 -10.25 -4.93 6.33
C PRO A 21 -9.34 -4.59 5.17
N GLY A 22 -8.25 -5.34 4.96
CA GLY A 22 -7.35 -5.11 3.82
C GLY A 22 -8.07 -5.29 2.49
N ASN A 23 -8.90 -6.32 2.38
CA ASN A 23 -9.69 -6.55 1.18
C ASN A 23 -10.69 -5.41 0.96
N GLU A 24 -11.34 -4.92 2.03
CA GLU A 24 -12.27 -3.81 1.93
C GLU A 24 -11.57 -2.51 1.49
N VAL A 25 -10.34 -2.27 1.94
CA VAL A 25 -9.53 -1.15 1.45
C VAL A 25 -9.36 -1.26 -0.07
N MET A 26 -9.03 -2.45 -0.58
CA MET A 26 -8.85 -2.64 -2.02
C MET A 26 -10.17 -2.48 -2.78
N ARG A 27 -11.30 -2.87 -2.19
CA ARG A 27 -12.62 -2.61 -2.80
C ARG A 27 -12.90 -1.12 -2.92
N ARG A 28 -12.51 -0.34 -1.92
CA ARG A 28 -12.66 1.12 -1.96
C ARG A 28 -11.76 1.78 -2.98
N VAL A 29 -10.58 1.20 -3.21
CA VAL A 29 -9.72 1.58 -4.34
C VAL A 29 -10.45 1.31 -5.65
N ALA A 30 -11.01 0.13 -5.81
CA ALA A 30 -11.71 -0.27 -7.05
C ALA A 30 -12.94 0.60 -7.33
N THR A 31 -13.63 1.07 -6.31
CA THR A 31 -14.81 1.93 -6.46
C THR A 31 -14.49 3.43 -6.49
N GLY A 32 -13.22 3.80 -6.44
CA GLY A 32 -12.78 5.19 -6.54
C GLY A 32 -12.89 5.99 -5.26
N LYS A 33 -13.18 5.37 -4.13
CA LYS A 33 -13.27 6.06 -2.84
C LYS A 33 -11.90 6.36 -2.23
N LEU A 34 -10.91 5.53 -2.53
CA LEU A 34 -9.51 5.73 -2.16
C LEU A 34 -8.67 5.80 -3.43
N ARG A 35 -7.72 6.73 -3.45
CA ARG A 35 -6.79 6.88 -4.55
C ARG A 35 -5.42 6.36 -4.11
N PRO A 36 -4.97 5.21 -4.62
CA PRO A 36 -3.66 4.72 -4.25
C PRO A 36 -2.55 5.47 -4.99
N LEU A 37 -1.50 5.82 -4.26
CA LEU A 37 -0.29 6.43 -4.80
C LEU A 37 0.82 5.41 -4.77
N ALA A 38 1.61 5.33 -5.84
CA ALA A 38 2.80 4.48 -5.83
C ALA A 38 3.87 5.01 -6.75
N THR A 39 5.12 4.84 -6.33
CA THR A 39 6.29 4.99 -7.17
C THR A 39 6.53 3.68 -7.93
N PRO A 40 7.31 3.69 -9.03
CA PRO A 40 7.69 2.44 -9.69
C PRO A 40 8.32 1.41 -8.76
N PRO A 41 9.29 1.77 -7.87
CA PRO A 41 9.84 0.78 -6.94
C PRO A 41 8.81 0.14 -6.02
N LEU A 42 7.85 0.90 -5.51
CA LEU A 42 6.81 0.36 -4.63
C LEU A 42 5.90 -0.61 -5.39
N PHE A 43 5.52 -0.26 -6.62
CA PHE A 43 4.69 -1.15 -7.43
C PHE A 43 5.41 -2.47 -7.74
N LEU A 44 6.71 -2.40 -8.05
CA LEU A 44 7.51 -3.59 -8.28
C LEU A 44 7.64 -4.45 -7.01
N GLU A 45 7.66 -3.83 -5.84
CA GLU A 45 7.64 -4.54 -4.57
C GLU A 45 6.34 -5.33 -4.39
N TYR A 46 5.19 -4.74 -4.74
CA TYR A 46 3.92 -5.47 -4.72
C TYR A 46 4.01 -6.73 -5.57
N GLU A 47 4.51 -6.60 -6.80
CA GLU A 47 4.65 -7.73 -7.73
C GLU A 47 5.58 -8.80 -7.17
N ASP A 48 6.75 -8.39 -6.70
CA ASP A 48 7.77 -9.31 -6.18
C ASP A 48 7.21 -10.15 -5.02
N VAL A 49 6.58 -9.49 -4.05
CA VAL A 49 6.07 -10.18 -2.87
C VAL A 49 4.90 -11.11 -3.23
N LEU A 50 3.95 -10.64 -4.05
CA LEU A 50 2.78 -11.44 -4.42
C LEU A 50 3.16 -12.70 -5.20
N LYS A 51 4.24 -12.67 -5.96
CA LYS A 51 4.69 -13.81 -6.77
C LYS A 51 5.59 -14.80 -6.04
N ARG A 52 5.96 -14.49 -4.78
CA ARG A 52 6.77 -15.42 -3.97
C ARG A 52 6.00 -16.72 -3.71
N PRO A 53 6.67 -17.89 -3.76
CA PRO A 53 6.00 -19.19 -3.56
C PRO A 53 5.17 -19.27 -2.28
N GLU A 54 5.69 -18.78 -1.15
CA GLU A 54 4.99 -18.80 0.12
C GLU A 54 3.72 -17.96 0.11
N GLN A 55 3.72 -16.85 -0.64
CA GLN A 55 2.54 -16.01 -0.78
C GLN A 55 1.51 -16.67 -1.71
N ARG A 56 1.97 -17.29 -2.78
CA ARG A 56 1.09 -17.99 -3.71
C ARG A 56 0.38 -19.16 -3.06
N LEU A 57 1.04 -19.86 -2.14
CA LEU A 57 0.38 -20.89 -1.33
C LEU A 57 -0.71 -20.29 -0.44
N ALA A 58 -0.48 -19.11 0.12
CA ALA A 58 -1.41 -18.47 1.04
C ALA A 58 -2.64 -17.89 0.35
N HIS A 59 -2.49 -17.21 -0.79
CA HIS A 59 -3.63 -16.60 -1.49
C HIS A 59 -4.22 -17.45 -2.60
N GLY A 60 -3.52 -18.51 -3.03
CA GLY A 60 -4.04 -19.47 -4.00
C GLY A 60 -4.14 -18.99 -5.44
N LEU A 61 -3.58 -17.84 -5.77
CA LEU A 61 -3.67 -17.30 -7.13
C LEU A 61 -2.52 -17.80 -8.00
N SER A 62 -2.81 -18.00 -9.28
CA SER A 62 -1.79 -18.27 -10.30
C SER A 62 -1.04 -17.00 -10.65
N ILE A 63 0.10 -17.16 -11.33
CA ILE A 63 0.87 -16.00 -11.85
C ILE A 63 -0.02 -15.16 -12.78
N ALA A 64 -0.81 -15.79 -13.64
CA ALA A 64 -1.70 -15.05 -14.54
C ALA A 64 -2.76 -14.24 -13.77
N GLN A 65 -3.31 -14.79 -12.70
CA GLN A 65 -4.28 -14.08 -11.86
C GLN A 65 -3.62 -12.93 -11.10
N ILE A 66 -2.38 -13.10 -10.64
CA ILE A 66 -1.62 -12.03 -10.01
C ILE A 66 -1.37 -10.92 -11.03
N ASP A 67 -0.96 -11.25 -12.24
CA ASP A 67 -0.73 -10.25 -13.29
C ASP A 67 -2.01 -9.47 -13.63
N ASP A 68 -3.15 -10.14 -13.68
CA ASP A 68 -4.45 -9.48 -13.91
C ASP A 68 -4.77 -8.49 -12.77
N PHE A 69 -4.58 -8.92 -11.52
CA PHE A 69 -4.78 -8.04 -10.36
C PHE A 69 -3.87 -6.81 -10.42
N LEU A 70 -2.58 -7.02 -10.72
CA LEU A 70 -1.60 -5.93 -10.80
C LEU A 70 -1.92 -4.96 -11.95
N SER A 71 -2.41 -5.47 -13.07
CA SER A 71 -2.81 -4.63 -14.20
C SER A 71 -4.01 -3.74 -13.83
N GLU A 72 -4.99 -4.32 -13.13
CA GLU A 72 -6.14 -3.55 -12.65
C GLU A 72 -5.72 -2.49 -11.63
N LEU A 73 -4.84 -2.87 -10.70
CA LEU A 73 -4.32 -1.94 -9.69
C LEU A 73 -3.53 -0.82 -10.35
N ALA A 74 -2.66 -1.14 -11.32
CA ALA A 74 -1.86 -0.14 -12.02
C ALA A 74 -2.73 0.92 -12.70
N ALA A 75 -3.89 0.53 -13.23
CA ALA A 75 -4.82 1.46 -13.86
C ALA A 75 -5.46 2.44 -12.86
N LEU A 76 -5.48 2.07 -11.58
CA LEU A 76 -6.09 2.88 -10.51
C LEU A 76 -5.08 3.71 -9.74
N ILE A 77 -3.80 3.37 -9.83
CA ILE A 77 -2.72 4.07 -9.13
C ILE A 77 -2.48 5.44 -9.75
N GLU A 78 -2.33 6.46 -8.90
CA GLU A 78 -1.76 7.73 -9.28
C GLU A 78 -0.24 7.59 -9.22
N PRO A 79 0.48 7.68 -10.36
CA PRO A 79 1.94 7.54 -10.35
C PRO A 79 2.60 8.68 -9.59
N VAL A 80 3.62 8.34 -8.81
CA VAL A 80 4.40 9.32 -8.05
C VAL A 80 5.83 9.32 -8.57
N GLU A 81 6.33 10.50 -8.94
CA GLU A 81 7.73 10.68 -9.31
C GLU A 81 8.56 10.94 -8.06
N ILE A 82 9.77 10.39 -8.02
CA ILE A 82 10.67 10.57 -6.90
C ILE A 82 11.49 11.84 -7.15
N HIS A 83 11.15 12.90 -6.43
CA HIS A 83 11.89 14.18 -6.46
C HIS A 83 12.85 14.31 -5.29
N PHE A 84 12.53 13.65 -4.16
CA PHE A 84 13.33 13.70 -2.94
C PHE A 84 13.77 12.30 -2.57
N GLN A 85 15.06 12.08 -2.48
CA GLN A 85 15.63 10.87 -1.93
C GLN A 85 16.21 11.20 -0.56
N TRP A 86 15.58 10.65 0.47
CA TRP A 86 16.03 10.84 1.84
C TRP A 86 17.06 9.78 2.20
N ARG A 87 17.91 10.09 3.15
CA ARG A 87 18.72 9.07 3.77
C ARG A 87 17.79 8.05 4.42
N PRO A 88 18.14 6.76 4.45
CA PRO A 88 17.27 5.78 5.07
C PRO A 88 16.88 6.17 6.49
N GLN A 89 15.58 6.22 6.75
CA GLN A 89 14.99 6.55 8.04
C GLN A 89 14.46 5.31 8.74
N LEU A 90 14.24 4.23 8.00
CA LEU A 90 13.62 3.01 8.48
C LEU A 90 14.56 1.83 8.26
N ARG A 91 14.40 0.79 9.08
CA ARG A 91 15.27 -0.40 9.01
C ARG A 91 15.03 -1.23 7.77
N ASP A 92 13.76 -1.35 7.36
CA ASP A 92 13.39 -2.20 6.24
C ASP A 92 13.34 -1.37 4.95
N PRO A 93 14.10 -1.77 3.91
CA PRO A 93 14.04 -1.07 2.61
C PRO A 93 12.65 -1.04 2.00
N ALA A 94 11.80 -2.04 2.24
CA ALA A 94 10.42 -2.05 1.76
C ALA A 94 9.62 -0.93 2.42
N ASP A 95 9.81 -0.67 3.71
CA ASP A 95 9.16 0.42 4.43
C ASP A 95 9.65 1.78 3.91
N GLU A 96 10.92 1.88 3.55
CA GLU A 96 11.46 3.10 2.94
C GLU A 96 10.77 3.42 1.61
N MET A 97 10.44 2.41 0.80
CA MET A 97 9.70 2.62 -0.45
C MET A 97 8.32 3.21 -0.20
N VAL A 98 7.64 2.75 0.86
CA VAL A 98 6.33 3.27 1.27
C VAL A 98 6.46 4.73 1.71
N LEU A 99 7.40 5.04 2.57
CA LEU A 99 7.65 6.39 3.05
C LEU A 99 8.00 7.35 1.90
N GLU A 100 8.88 6.92 1.00
CA GLU A 100 9.30 7.72 -0.14
C GLU A 100 8.12 8.06 -1.06
N ALA A 101 7.25 7.08 -1.32
CA ALA A 101 6.04 7.33 -2.10
C ALA A 101 5.11 8.32 -1.40
N ALA A 102 4.97 8.21 -0.09
CA ALA A 102 4.09 9.09 0.70
C ALA A 102 4.60 10.53 0.71
N ILE A 103 5.89 10.73 0.90
CA ILE A 103 6.49 12.07 0.93
C ILE A 103 6.42 12.72 -0.45
N ASN A 104 6.86 12.01 -1.49
CA ASN A 104 6.89 12.56 -2.84
C ASN A 104 5.50 12.76 -3.43
N GLY A 105 4.54 11.94 -3.03
CA GLY A 105 3.17 12.00 -3.54
C GLY A 105 2.25 12.90 -2.72
N TRP A 106 2.71 13.48 -1.60
CA TRP A 106 1.88 14.26 -0.69
C TRP A 106 0.66 13.46 -0.24
N ALA A 107 0.91 12.22 0.20
CA ALA A 107 -0.16 11.35 0.64
C ALA A 107 -0.86 11.88 1.91
N GLU A 108 -2.15 11.64 1.99
CA GLU A 108 -2.94 11.99 3.18
C GLU A 108 -2.76 10.97 4.30
N ALA A 109 -2.38 9.74 3.96
CA ALA A 109 -2.10 8.69 4.95
C ALA A 109 -1.28 7.56 4.33
N ILE A 110 -0.59 6.82 5.21
CA ILE A 110 0.00 5.52 4.90
C ILE A 110 -0.91 4.47 5.54
N VAL A 111 -1.33 3.47 4.76
CA VAL A 111 -2.17 2.38 5.25
C VAL A 111 -1.32 1.11 5.36
N THR A 112 -1.16 0.59 6.57
CA THR A 112 -0.29 -0.55 6.85
C THR A 112 -0.81 -1.37 8.04
N TYR A 113 -0.50 -2.68 8.04
CA TYR A 113 -0.70 -3.51 9.23
C TYR A 113 0.46 -3.36 10.23
N ASN A 114 1.60 -2.82 9.79
CA ASN A 114 2.83 -2.73 10.58
C ASN A 114 3.08 -1.30 11.05
N VAL A 115 2.09 -0.72 11.73
CA VAL A 115 2.14 0.69 12.18
C VAL A 115 3.39 0.97 13.02
N SER A 116 3.82 0.00 13.85
CA SER A 116 5.00 0.18 14.71
C SER A 116 6.29 0.41 13.92
N ASP A 117 6.38 -0.10 12.69
CA ASP A 117 7.56 0.08 11.85
C ASP A 117 7.75 1.53 11.39
N PHE A 118 6.68 2.33 11.49
CA PHE A 118 6.66 3.73 11.07
C PHE A 118 6.57 4.70 12.26
N VAL A 119 6.77 4.21 13.49
CA VAL A 119 6.68 5.06 14.70
C VAL A 119 7.67 6.22 14.62
N GLY A 120 7.17 7.43 14.89
CA GLY A 120 7.96 8.66 14.86
C GLY A 120 8.08 9.27 13.47
N ILE A 121 8.05 8.48 12.42
CA ILE A 121 8.20 8.96 11.05
C ILE A 121 6.93 9.68 10.58
N GLY A 122 5.75 9.11 10.89
CA GLY A 122 4.48 9.74 10.54
C GLY A 122 4.33 11.12 11.16
N GLU A 123 4.74 11.28 12.43
CA GLU A 123 4.71 12.58 13.11
C GLU A 123 5.68 13.55 12.49
N TRP A 124 6.91 13.11 12.22
CA TRP A 124 7.95 13.95 11.63
C TRP A 124 7.52 14.54 10.28
N PHE A 125 6.92 13.70 9.41
CA PHE A 125 6.47 14.14 8.10
C PHE A 125 5.00 14.56 8.07
N ARG A 126 4.29 14.51 9.20
CA ARG A 126 2.88 14.85 9.33
C ARG A 126 1.97 14.00 8.42
N ILE A 127 2.33 12.74 8.27
CA ILE A 127 1.54 11.79 7.50
C ILE A 127 0.99 10.76 8.48
N PRO A 128 -0.34 10.68 8.67
CA PRO A 128 -0.94 9.65 9.51
C PRO A 128 -0.58 8.26 9.01
N VAL A 129 -0.26 7.36 9.95
CA VAL A 129 0.00 5.96 9.67
C VAL A 129 -1.15 5.16 10.28
N LEU A 130 -1.97 4.55 9.43
CA LEU A 130 -3.24 3.96 9.84
C LEU A 130 -3.32 2.49 9.45
N ARG A 131 -3.98 1.69 10.26
CA ARG A 131 -4.36 0.33 9.88
C ARG A 131 -5.55 0.38 8.93
N PRO A 132 -5.77 -0.69 8.13
CA PRO A 132 -6.92 -0.75 7.24
C PRO A 132 -8.26 -0.45 7.94
N ALA A 133 -8.49 -1.01 9.12
CA ALA A 133 -9.72 -0.75 9.87
C ALA A 133 -9.90 0.72 10.22
N ASP A 134 -8.80 1.43 10.48
CA ASP A 134 -8.84 2.85 10.86
C ASP A 134 -9.17 3.75 9.67
N ILE A 135 -8.55 3.51 8.52
CA ILE A 135 -8.86 4.30 7.33
C ILE A 135 -10.31 4.07 6.87
N LEU A 136 -10.81 2.85 7.01
CA LEU A 136 -12.19 2.55 6.67
C LEU A 136 -13.18 3.32 7.54
N ARG A 137 -12.89 3.49 8.83
CA ARG A 137 -13.73 4.29 9.73
C ARG A 137 -13.72 5.76 9.37
N GLU A 138 -12.57 6.30 9.00
CA GLU A 138 -12.47 7.70 8.59
C GLU A 138 -13.26 7.97 7.31
N GLU A 139 -13.21 7.06 6.35
CA GLU A 139 -13.94 7.19 5.08
C GLU A 139 -15.46 7.11 5.25
N GLN A 140 -15.97 6.59 6.38
CA GLN A 140 -17.39 6.51 6.66
C GLN A 140 -17.96 7.80 7.28
N ARG A 141 -17.11 8.72 7.67
CA ARG A 141 -17.52 10.01 8.25
C ARG A 141 -17.80 11.05 7.11
#